data_d1ef9cf6a0b8f67e536cc395379c0c34
#
_entry.id   d1ef9cf6a0b8f67e536cc395379c0c34
#
_cell.length_a   1.000
_cell.length_b   1.000
_cell.length_c   1.000
_cell.angle_alpha   90.00
_cell.angle_beta   90.00
_cell.angle_gamma   90.00
#
_symmetry.space_group_name_H-M   'P 1'
#
loop_
_entity.id
_entity.type
_entity.pdbx_description
1 polymer ?
#
loop_
_entity_poly.entity_id
_entity_poly.type
_entity_poly.pdbx_seq_one_letter_code
_entity_poly.pdbx_strand_id
1 'polypeptide(L)'
;MHVISLGLFALLATNLAIVAPLLAEGKWWQRFTSAKPAQNSSSHRNFAPKTDDSPLVDRSSIVHSYATVIEKIAPAVVTITTRERVRRTTSFRHPLFNDPFFRRFFGIPDDENFPGIQLPPREGLGSGVILSEDGYIVTNNHVIDGADSITVMVSDGKEYEAKLVGRDPRTDMAVIKIEAKSLPVAVFADSDKVQVGDVVLAIGNPFRLGRTVTMGIVSAIGRDVPLPATGQQGTLITDFIQTDASINPGNSGGALVDSQGRVIGINTAIFTPSGGNVGIGFAIPSKVVLNVVSDLVNTGRVSRGLLGVNIQNINQDMAEALGISQPRGALVTDVTPGSAAERAGIQPGDLVVEFNGVAVRDSRHLQQLVAQQPPGTEVTLKILRNRREINLTAKLGNFEEAFASSESGPSSFSNEDKSTPTISGLKVSPITAEIAQQLQLPRNQKGVVVVRVEPGSKAESAGIQAGDIILTADGKEVTSPRQLLEIAQTTNRGAIMLRIQRQGRQFFVALRID
;
A
#
# COMPACT_ATOMS: atom_id res chain seq x y z
N MET A 1 -57.00 7.73 -36.68
CA MET A 1 -57.07 6.26 -36.70
C MET A 1 -55.90 5.79 -35.85
N HIS A 2 -56.01 5.72 -34.57
CA HIS A 2 -56.61 4.74 -33.69
C HIS A 2 -55.86 3.42 -33.64
N VAL A 3 -55.34 3.19 -32.41
CA VAL A 3 -55.21 1.93 -31.67
C VAL A 3 -53.96 1.09 -32.04
N ILE A 4 -52.98 1.07 -31.14
CA ILE A 4 -52.53 -0.08 -30.34
C ILE A 4 -51.38 0.42 -29.45
N SER A 5 -51.67 0.66 -28.20
CA SER A 5 -50.71 0.80 -27.14
C SER A 5 -51.39 0.36 -25.85
N LEU A 6 -51.29 -0.92 -25.53
CA LEU A 6 -51.55 -1.48 -24.20
C LEU A 6 -51.08 -2.95 -24.25
N GLY A 7 -49.92 -3.23 -23.69
CA GLY A 7 -49.50 -4.63 -23.62
C GLY A 7 -48.00 -4.85 -23.29
N LEU A 8 -47.40 -4.01 -22.43
CA LEU A 8 -46.05 -4.31 -21.95
C LEU A 8 -45.79 -3.77 -20.52
N PHE A 9 -46.73 -4.00 -19.62
CA PHE A 9 -46.57 -3.61 -18.20
C PHE A 9 -47.01 -4.69 -17.22
N ALA A 10 -46.85 -5.97 -17.55
CA ALA A 10 -47.29 -7.06 -16.68
C ALA A 10 -46.34 -8.27 -16.68
N LEU A 11 -44.99 -8.07 -16.69
CA LEU A 11 -44.03 -9.19 -16.59
C LEU A 11 -42.71 -8.80 -15.89
N LEU A 12 -42.74 -7.88 -14.93
CA LEU A 12 -41.59 -7.49 -14.13
C LEU A 12 -41.86 -7.42 -12.62
N ALA A 13 -42.82 -8.21 -12.14
CA ALA A 13 -43.20 -8.20 -10.72
C ALA A 13 -43.15 -9.57 -10.03
N THR A 14 -42.39 -10.54 -10.51
CA THR A 14 -42.31 -11.86 -9.88
C THR A 14 -40.92 -12.49 -9.77
N ASN A 15 -39.85 -11.68 -9.67
CA ASN A 15 -38.51 -12.22 -9.34
C ASN A 15 -37.74 -11.36 -8.35
N LEU A 16 -38.40 -10.77 -7.36
CA LEU A 16 -37.73 -9.99 -6.29
C LEU A 16 -38.00 -10.57 -4.90
N ALA A 17 -37.98 -11.88 -4.75
CA ALA A 17 -38.26 -12.51 -3.47
C ALA A 17 -37.35 -13.69 -3.07
N ILE A 18 -36.17 -13.84 -3.63
CA ILE A 18 -35.20 -14.87 -3.16
C ILE A 18 -33.75 -14.36 -3.25
N VAL A 19 -33.43 -13.17 -2.81
CA VAL A 19 -32.04 -12.79 -2.45
C VAL A 19 -32.09 -11.74 -1.34
N ALA A 20 -32.57 -12.10 -0.22
CA ALA A 20 -32.24 -11.56 1.08
C ALA A 20 -32.55 -12.64 2.09
N PRO A 21 -31.61 -13.21 2.82
CA PRO A 21 -30.84 -12.49 3.81
C PRO A 21 -29.39 -13.01 3.92
N LEU A 22 -28.41 -12.26 3.57
CA LEU A 22 -27.00 -12.52 3.95
C LEU A 22 -26.20 -11.21 4.14
N LEU A 23 -26.90 -10.10 4.41
CA LEU A 23 -26.29 -8.88 4.93
C LEU A 23 -26.77 -8.65 6.37
N ALA A 24 -26.77 -9.71 7.16
CA ALA A 24 -26.96 -9.61 8.59
C ALA A 24 -25.63 -9.23 9.24
N GLU A 25 -25.57 -7.99 9.69
CA GLU A 25 -24.79 -7.53 10.83
C GLU A 25 -23.29 -7.89 10.83
N GLY A 26 -22.52 -7.17 10.05
CA GLY A 26 -21.08 -7.13 10.21
C GLY A 26 -20.64 -6.42 11.49
N LYS A 27 -20.84 -7.05 12.64
CA LYS A 27 -20.21 -6.64 13.91
C LYS A 27 -18.74 -7.07 13.91
N TRP A 28 -17.96 -6.64 12.90
CA TRP A 28 -16.52 -6.96 12.83
C TRP A 28 -15.76 -6.37 14.02
N TRP A 29 -16.22 -5.27 14.63
CA TRP A 29 -15.73 -4.72 15.89
C TRP A 29 -15.76 -5.72 17.04
N GLN A 30 -16.76 -6.61 17.09
CA GLN A 30 -16.86 -7.62 18.14
C GLN A 30 -15.89 -8.78 17.99
N ARG A 31 -15.30 -8.99 16.78
CA ARG A 31 -14.24 -10.00 16.60
C ARG A 31 -12.89 -9.57 17.19
N PHE A 32 -12.67 -8.27 17.39
CA PHE A 32 -11.46 -7.76 18.04
C PHE A 32 -11.56 -7.79 19.58
N THR A 33 -12.77 -7.90 20.15
CA THR A 33 -12.99 -7.93 21.60
C THR A 33 -13.19 -9.33 22.17
N SER A 34 -13.30 -10.39 21.34
CA SER A 34 -13.60 -11.76 21.78
C SER A 34 -12.43 -12.75 21.72
N ALA A 35 -11.20 -12.33 21.47
CA ALA A 35 -10.03 -13.16 21.69
C ALA A 35 -9.81 -13.29 23.20
N LYS A 36 -10.08 -14.46 23.78
CA LYS A 36 -9.78 -14.77 25.19
C LYS A 36 -8.30 -14.50 25.43
N PRO A 37 -7.92 -13.65 26.40
CA PRO A 37 -6.53 -13.38 26.71
C PRO A 37 -5.89 -14.63 27.32
N ALA A 38 -4.75 -15.05 26.80
CA ALA A 38 -3.81 -15.87 27.54
C ALA A 38 -3.38 -15.03 28.77
N GLN A 39 -3.56 -15.58 29.95
CA GLN A 39 -3.20 -14.95 31.22
C GLN A 39 -1.68 -14.76 31.31
N ASN A 40 -1.21 -13.60 30.85
CA ASN A 40 0.04 -13.01 31.33
C ASN A 40 -0.31 -11.62 31.83
N SER A 41 -0.10 -11.42 33.14
CA SER A 41 -0.46 -10.23 33.90
C SER A 41 0.45 -9.03 33.62
N SER A 42 0.37 -8.52 32.39
CA SER A 42 0.71 -7.14 32.08
C SER A 42 -0.62 -6.43 31.82
N SER A 43 -0.91 -5.38 32.56
CA SER A 43 -2.11 -4.57 32.40
C SER A 43 -2.15 -3.92 31.04
N HIS A 44 -2.57 -4.68 30.01
CA HIS A 44 -2.87 -4.13 28.70
C HIS A 44 -4.11 -3.24 28.85
N ARG A 45 -3.92 -1.94 28.74
CA ARG A 45 -5.04 -1.02 28.57
C ARG A 45 -5.68 -1.35 27.23
N ASN A 46 -6.96 -1.73 27.22
CA ASN A 46 -7.74 -1.82 25.98
C ASN A 46 -7.92 -0.38 25.46
N PHE A 47 -6.97 0.07 24.66
CA PHE A 47 -7.07 1.37 24.01
C PHE A 47 -8.05 1.26 22.85
N ALA A 48 -9.18 1.97 22.94
CA ALA A 48 -10.19 2.04 21.90
C ALA A 48 -10.54 3.51 21.64
N PRO A 49 -10.15 4.08 20.46
CA PRO A 49 -10.62 5.38 20.03
C PRO A 49 -12.14 5.45 19.94
N LYS A 50 -12.70 6.66 20.12
CA LYS A 50 -14.14 6.87 19.92
C LYS A 50 -14.49 6.69 18.44
N THR A 51 -15.49 5.85 18.15
CA THR A 51 -15.99 5.58 16.80
C THR A 51 -17.49 5.82 16.72
N ASP A 52 -17.97 6.17 15.54
CA ASP A 52 -19.38 6.31 15.21
C ASP A 52 -19.65 5.68 13.84
N ASP A 53 -20.44 4.61 13.83
CA ASP A 53 -20.79 3.81 12.64
C ASP A 53 -22.03 4.30 11.92
N SER A 54 -22.61 5.43 12.32
CA SER A 54 -23.78 6.00 11.62
C SER A 54 -23.46 6.33 10.16
N PRO A 55 -24.46 6.47 9.28
CA PRO A 55 -24.27 6.85 7.88
C PRO A 55 -23.42 8.12 7.76
N LEU A 56 -22.51 8.16 6.78
CA LEU A 56 -21.55 9.26 6.61
C LEU A 56 -22.21 10.58 6.20
N VAL A 57 -23.30 10.51 5.44
CA VAL A 57 -23.93 11.72 4.88
C VAL A 57 -25.45 11.55 4.82
N ASP A 58 -26.17 12.58 5.25
CA ASP A 58 -27.52 12.84 4.74
C ASP A 58 -27.38 13.49 3.35
N ARG A 59 -27.47 12.67 2.30
CA ARG A 59 -27.31 13.11 0.91
C ARG A 59 -28.47 13.94 0.38
N SER A 60 -29.48 14.16 1.21
CA SER A 60 -30.70 14.89 0.82
C SER A 60 -30.67 16.38 1.15
N SER A 61 -29.71 16.84 1.98
CA SER A 61 -29.68 18.24 2.46
C SER A 61 -28.51 19.04 1.87
N ILE A 62 -28.78 20.28 1.45
CA ILE A 62 -27.76 21.26 1.06
C ILE A 62 -27.23 21.95 2.32
N VAL A 63 -25.94 21.80 2.61
CA VAL A 63 -25.30 22.44 3.75
C VAL A 63 -24.76 23.82 3.32
N HIS A 64 -25.24 24.89 3.95
CA HIS A 64 -24.80 26.25 3.65
C HIS A 64 -23.54 26.67 4.42
N SER A 65 -23.23 26.04 5.54
CA SER A 65 -22.05 26.34 6.37
C SER A 65 -21.63 25.14 7.19
N TYR A 66 -20.32 24.90 7.24
CA TYR A 66 -19.70 23.87 8.08
C TYR A 66 -19.11 24.44 9.39
N ALA A 67 -19.38 25.69 9.74
CA ALA A 67 -18.83 26.35 10.93
C ALA A 67 -19.07 25.54 12.21
N THR A 68 -20.30 25.07 12.43
CA THR A 68 -20.66 24.26 13.62
C THR A 68 -19.98 22.87 13.64
N VAL A 69 -19.72 22.29 12.46
CA VAL A 69 -18.97 21.04 12.33
C VAL A 69 -17.51 21.26 12.70
N ILE A 70 -16.92 22.36 12.18
CA ILE A 70 -15.54 22.74 12.45
C ILE A 70 -15.34 23.04 13.94
N GLU A 71 -16.25 23.77 14.58
CA GLU A 71 -16.20 24.05 16.02
C GLU A 71 -16.12 22.80 16.89
N LYS A 72 -16.74 21.71 16.48
CA LYS A 72 -16.72 20.43 17.21
C LYS A 72 -15.40 19.69 17.09
N ILE A 73 -14.84 19.60 15.87
CA ILE A 73 -13.67 18.75 15.60
C ILE A 73 -12.35 19.51 15.75
N ALA A 74 -12.33 20.80 15.43
CA ALA A 74 -11.09 21.56 15.41
C ALA A 74 -10.35 21.61 16.76
N PRO A 75 -10.99 21.57 17.92
CA PRO A 75 -10.27 21.46 19.19
C PRO A 75 -9.47 20.17 19.35
N ALA A 76 -9.85 19.09 18.64
CA ALA A 76 -9.13 17.82 18.67
C ALA A 76 -7.97 17.77 17.65
N VAL A 77 -7.77 18.81 16.83
CA VAL A 77 -6.63 18.91 15.91
C VAL A 77 -5.58 19.85 16.49
N VAL A 78 -4.37 19.36 16.66
CA VAL A 78 -3.25 20.04 17.33
C VAL A 78 -2.15 20.42 16.34
N THR A 79 -1.32 21.40 16.72
CA THR A 79 -0.06 21.70 16.04
C THR A 79 1.06 20.85 16.65
N ILE A 80 1.89 20.27 15.80
CA ILE A 80 3.11 19.58 16.20
C ILE A 80 4.30 20.36 15.66
N THR A 81 5.21 20.73 16.56
CA THR A 81 6.50 21.32 16.23
C THR A 81 7.61 20.35 16.63
N THR A 82 8.51 20.09 15.70
CA THR A 82 9.67 19.22 15.95
C THR A 82 10.96 20.02 15.85
N ARG A 83 11.98 19.62 16.61
CA ARG A 83 13.33 20.20 16.52
C ARG A 83 14.35 19.08 16.37
N GLU A 84 15.24 19.24 15.40
CA GLU A 84 16.37 18.36 15.14
C GLU A 84 17.68 19.13 15.37
N ARG A 85 18.57 18.57 16.18
CA ARG A 85 19.94 19.09 16.34
C ARG A 85 20.80 18.60 15.18
N VAL A 86 21.32 19.52 14.38
CA VAL A 86 22.18 19.18 13.23
C VAL A 86 23.44 18.49 13.73
N ARG A 87 23.52 17.17 13.62
CA ARG A 87 24.75 16.38 13.81
C ARG A 87 25.58 16.40 12.53
N ARG A 88 26.84 16.66 12.61
CA ARG A 88 27.81 16.94 11.52
C ARG A 88 28.02 15.84 10.46
N THR A 89 27.26 14.75 10.44
CA THR A 89 27.57 13.59 9.58
C THR A 89 26.34 12.81 9.13
N THR A 90 25.42 13.41 8.39
CA THR A 90 24.47 12.57 7.64
C THR A 90 24.03 13.25 6.35
N SER A 91 24.40 12.66 5.24
CA SER A 91 23.81 12.93 3.93
C SER A 91 22.30 12.70 4.01
N PHE A 92 21.51 13.70 3.59
CA PHE A 92 20.05 13.65 3.53
C PHE A 92 19.61 12.52 2.59
N ARG A 93 19.09 11.44 3.14
CA ARG A 93 18.60 10.29 2.34
C ARG A 93 17.08 10.21 2.23
N HIS A 94 16.34 11.22 2.71
CA HIS A 94 14.88 11.17 2.60
C HIS A 94 14.41 11.82 1.30
N PRO A 95 13.68 11.12 0.41
CA PRO A 95 13.27 11.63 -0.90
C PRO A 95 12.44 12.91 -0.87
N LEU A 96 11.64 13.16 0.18
CA LEU A 96 10.89 14.42 0.36
C LEU A 96 11.81 15.63 0.50
N PHE A 97 13.00 15.47 1.08
CA PHE A 97 13.96 16.56 1.20
C PHE A 97 14.73 16.85 -0.10
N ASN A 98 14.56 16.01 -1.12
CA ASN A 98 15.04 16.29 -2.48
C ASN A 98 14.05 17.12 -3.29
N ASP A 99 12.80 17.28 -2.84
CA ASP A 99 11.84 18.17 -3.46
C ASP A 99 12.21 19.64 -3.17
N PRO A 100 12.41 20.50 -4.19
CA PRO A 100 12.79 21.91 -4.01
C PRO A 100 11.81 22.72 -3.17
N PHE A 101 10.52 22.38 -3.23
CA PHE A 101 9.47 23.03 -2.43
C PHE A 101 9.58 22.65 -0.96
N PHE A 102 9.76 21.35 -0.65
CA PHE A 102 9.96 20.88 0.71
C PHE A 102 11.27 21.45 1.30
N ARG A 103 12.36 21.50 0.53
CA ARG A 103 13.62 22.10 0.97
C ARG A 103 13.43 23.57 1.33
N ARG A 104 12.79 24.33 0.46
CA ARG A 104 12.54 25.76 0.69
C ARG A 104 11.59 26.03 1.86
N PHE A 105 10.58 25.15 2.04
CA PHE A 105 9.62 25.23 3.13
C PHE A 105 10.25 24.95 4.49
N PHE A 106 11.13 23.95 4.57
CA PHE A 106 11.86 23.60 5.80
C PHE A 106 13.16 24.37 5.97
N GLY A 107 13.42 25.39 5.13
CA GLY A 107 14.62 26.23 5.22
C GLY A 107 15.93 25.45 4.95
N ILE A 108 15.87 24.38 4.15
CA ILE A 108 17.05 23.57 3.80
C ILE A 108 17.80 24.28 2.68
N PRO A 109 19.08 24.72 2.90
CA PRO A 109 19.89 25.37 1.87
C PRO A 109 20.13 24.44 0.67
N ASP A 110 20.20 25.01 -0.54
CA ASP A 110 20.47 24.27 -1.77
C ASP A 110 21.94 23.81 -1.89
N ASP A 111 22.86 24.38 -1.11
CA ASP A 111 24.30 24.06 -1.15
C ASP A 111 24.73 23.16 0.01
N GLU A 112 25.23 21.98 -0.31
CA GLU A 112 25.75 20.98 0.63
C GLU A 112 27.18 21.25 1.12
N ASN A 113 27.85 22.33 0.68
CA ASN A 113 29.29 22.53 0.84
C ASN A 113 29.67 23.84 1.56
N PHE A 114 29.22 24.03 2.82
CA PHE A 114 29.87 25.06 3.67
C PHE A 114 30.54 24.42 4.89
N PRO A 115 31.88 24.28 4.90
CA PRO A 115 32.62 23.85 6.09
C PRO A 115 32.66 24.98 7.13
N GLY A 116 32.04 24.75 8.29
CA GLY A 116 32.26 25.56 9.48
C GLY A 116 31.06 26.36 10.03
N ILE A 117 29.89 26.37 9.40
CA ILE A 117 28.72 27.06 9.94
C ILE A 117 27.92 26.10 10.81
N GLN A 118 27.66 26.45 12.07
CA GLN A 118 26.64 25.79 12.90
C GLN A 118 25.29 26.21 12.32
N LEU A 119 24.66 25.31 11.57
CA LEU A 119 23.29 25.54 11.10
C LEU A 119 22.35 25.61 12.31
N PRO A 120 21.37 26.54 12.30
CA PRO A 120 20.36 26.60 13.36
C PRO A 120 19.60 25.24 13.43
N PRO A 121 19.07 24.87 14.62
CA PRO A 121 18.24 23.68 14.74
C PRO A 121 17.11 23.74 13.71
N ARG A 122 16.85 22.62 13.05
CA ARG A 122 15.72 22.53 12.10
C ARG A 122 14.45 22.42 12.89
N GLU A 123 13.45 23.21 12.53
CA GLU A 123 12.10 23.10 13.04
C GLU A 123 11.20 22.50 11.96
N GLY A 124 10.60 21.35 12.26
CA GLY A 124 9.52 20.76 11.48
C GLY A 124 8.18 21.20 12.02
N LEU A 125 7.18 21.26 11.14
CA LEU A 125 5.82 21.65 11.49
C LEU A 125 4.82 20.69 10.86
N GLY A 126 3.85 20.22 11.65
CA GLY A 126 2.74 19.37 11.22
C GLY A 126 1.54 19.49 12.13
N SER A 127 0.58 18.65 11.90
CA SER A 127 -0.64 18.51 12.69
C SER A 127 -0.74 17.15 13.34
N GLY A 128 -1.63 17.01 14.31
CA GLY A 128 -2.00 15.74 14.93
C GLY A 128 -3.47 15.72 15.30
N VAL A 129 -4.00 14.54 15.57
CA VAL A 129 -5.38 14.32 15.99
C VAL A 129 -5.41 13.63 17.34
N ILE A 130 -6.09 14.22 18.31
CA ILE A 130 -6.22 13.71 19.68
C ILE A 130 -7.15 12.50 19.68
N LEU A 131 -6.64 11.37 20.17
CA LEU A 131 -7.32 10.07 20.22
C LEU A 131 -7.97 9.79 21.58
N SER A 132 -7.46 10.40 22.65
CA SER A 132 -7.93 10.15 24.02
C SER A 132 -7.81 11.38 24.90
N GLU A 133 -8.65 11.44 25.94
CA GLU A 133 -8.69 12.55 26.90
C GLU A 133 -7.41 12.70 27.72
N ASP A 134 -6.62 11.62 27.84
CA ASP A 134 -5.35 11.57 28.56
C ASP A 134 -4.13 11.89 27.69
N GLY A 135 -4.31 12.19 26.37
CA GLY A 135 -3.29 12.80 25.54
C GLY A 135 -2.58 11.90 24.53
N TYR A 136 -3.14 10.78 24.11
CA TYR A 136 -2.67 10.08 22.90
C TYR A 136 -3.05 10.87 21.65
N ILE A 137 -2.10 11.03 20.75
CA ILE A 137 -2.24 11.81 19.50
C ILE A 137 -1.66 11.00 18.36
N VAL A 138 -2.40 10.92 17.26
CA VAL A 138 -1.91 10.37 16.00
C VAL A 138 -1.41 11.48 15.08
N THR A 139 -0.32 11.20 14.37
CA THR A 139 0.25 12.07 13.33
C THR A 139 0.93 11.22 12.26
N ASN A 140 1.51 11.85 11.23
CA ASN A 140 2.35 11.12 10.28
C ASN A 140 3.74 10.86 10.83
N ASN A 141 4.34 9.73 10.42
CA ASN A 141 5.71 9.40 10.78
C ASN A 141 6.70 10.45 10.26
N HIS A 142 6.53 10.92 9.01
CA HIS A 142 7.43 11.92 8.42
C HIS A 142 7.43 13.27 9.17
N VAL A 143 6.34 13.59 9.92
CA VAL A 143 6.28 14.80 10.74
C VAL A 143 7.24 14.74 11.92
N ILE A 144 7.46 13.54 12.48
CA ILE A 144 8.28 13.36 13.69
C ILE A 144 9.61 12.64 13.43
N ASP A 145 9.86 12.21 12.20
CA ASP A 145 11.06 11.43 11.88
C ASP A 145 12.34 12.29 12.02
N GLY A 146 13.34 11.76 12.71
CA GLY A 146 14.58 12.47 13.01
C GLY A 146 14.48 13.52 14.12
N ALA A 147 13.31 13.76 14.72
CA ALA A 147 13.14 14.76 15.76
C ALA A 147 13.80 14.37 17.08
N ASP A 148 14.64 15.26 17.63
CA ASP A 148 15.20 15.14 19.00
C ASP A 148 14.16 15.58 20.07
N SER A 149 13.24 16.49 19.73
CA SER A 149 12.14 16.91 20.60
C SER A 149 10.87 17.18 19.82
N ILE A 150 9.73 16.86 20.43
CA ILE A 150 8.40 17.02 19.86
C ILE A 150 7.60 17.87 20.84
N THR A 151 7.04 18.99 20.36
CA THR A 151 6.17 19.88 21.13
C THR A 151 4.80 19.91 20.49
N VAL A 152 3.75 19.75 21.29
CA VAL A 152 2.34 19.81 20.86
C VAL A 152 1.70 21.03 21.44
N MET A 153 1.10 21.87 20.60
CA MET A 153 0.26 22.98 21.00
C MET A 153 -1.22 22.60 20.79
N VAL A 154 -1.97 22.58 21.88
CA VAL A 154 -3.41 22.29 21.88
C VAL A 154 -4.25 23.54 21.63
N SER A 155 -5.56 23.37 21.49
CA SER A 155 -6.48 24.43 21.04
C SER A 155 -6.57 25.65 21.96
N ASP A 156 -6.25 25.52 23.23
CA ASP A 156 -6.21 26.64 24.21
C ASP A 156 -4.87 27.39 24.22
N GLY A 157 -3.94 27.03 23.31
CA GLY A 157 -2.62 27.64 23.19
C GLY A 157 -1.56 27.09 24.13
N LYS A 158 -1.89 26.11 24.98
CA LYS A 158 -0.89 25.44 25.83
C LYS A 158 0.01 24.53 25.03
N GLU A 159 1.29 24.57 25.36
CA GLU A 159 2.32 23.69 24.77
C GLU A 159 2.68 22.58 25.75
N TYR A 160 2.84 21.37 25.21
CA TYR A 160 3.24 20.18 25.93
C TYR A 160 4.40 19.50 25.23
N GLU A 161 5.38 19.03 25.98
CA GLU A 161 6.38 18.11 25.47
C GLU A 161 5.72 16.75 25.24
N ALA A 162 5.94 16.15 24.07
CA ALA A 162 5.38 14.87 23.70
C ALA A 162 6.44 13.78 23.67
N LYS A 163 6.04 12.58 24.09
CA LYS A 163 6.86 11.36 24.01
C LYS A 163 6.37 10.49 22.86
N LEU A 164 7.30 9.93 22.10
CA LEU A 164 6.97 8.92 21.09
C LEU A 164 6.49 7.64 21.79
N VAL A 165 5.29 7.18 21.42
CA VAL A 165 4.73 5.90 21.87
C VAL A 165 5.17 4.79 20.92
N GLY A 166 5.04 5.04 19.61
CA GLY A 166 5.45 4.12 18.57
C GLY A 166 5.27 4.75 17.18
N ARG A 167 5.94 4.19 16.20
CA ARG A 167 5.86 4.65 14.81
C ARG A 167 5.86 3.51 13.83
N ASP A 168 5.28 3.76 12.68
CA ASP A 168 5.24 2.86 11.54
C ASP A 168 5.56 3.60 10.24
N PRO A 169 6.82 3.59 9.80
CA PRO A 169 7.24 4.25 8.57
C PRO A 169 6.54 3.72 7.31
N ARG A 170 6.06 2.47 7.33
CA ARG A 170 5.39 1.84 6.17
C ARG A 170 4.00 2.37 5.91
N THR A 171 3.28 2.75 6.97
CA THR A 171 1.98 3.41 6.87
C THR A 171 2.08 4.91 7.11
N ASP A 172 3.29 5.46 7.20
CA ASP A 172 3.53 6.86 7.50
C ASP A 172 2.76 7.36 8.72
N MET A 173 2.68 6.53 9.78
CA MET A 173 1.93 6.82 11.00
C MET A 173 2.83 6.84 12.21
N ALA A 174 2.50 7.71 13.17
CA ALA A 174 3.11 7.72 14.49
C ALA A 174 2.07 8.06 15.57
N VAL A 175 2.28 7.54 16.77
CA VAL A 175 1.53 7.90 17.98
C VAL A 175 2.48 8.55 18.95
N ILE A 176 2.09 9.73 19.45
CA ILE A 176 2.79 10.47 20.50
C ILE A 176 1.87 10.67 21.70
N LYS A 177 2.44 10.92 22.86
CA LYS A 177 1.72 11.09 24.12
C LYS A 177 2.13 12.37 24.82
N ILE A 178 1.17 13.19 25.21
CA ILE A 178 1.35 14.35 26.08
C ILE A 178 0.74 14.11 27.45
N GLU A 179 1.29 14.73 28.48
CA GLU A 179 0.77 14.65 29.85
C GLU A 179 -0.29 15.74 30.06
N ALA A 180 -1.51 15.46 29.62
CA ALA A 180 -2.67 16.34 29.75
C ALA A 180 -3.91 15.54 30.16
N LYS A 181 -4.97 16.24 30.59
CA LYS A 181 -6.23 15.63 31.01
C LYS A 181 -7.40 16.39 30.40
N SER A 182 -8.51 15.69 30.22
CA SER A 182 -9.77 16.25 29.72
C SER A 182 -9.62 16.94 28.35
N LEU A 183 -8.77 16.37 27.49
CA LEU A 183 -8.59 16.87 26.13
C LEU A 183 -9.82 16.56 25.25
N PRO A 184 -10.15 17.43 24.28
CA PRO A 184 -11.16 17.14 23.28
C PRO A 184 -10.68 15.98 22.40
N VAL A 185 -11.55 15.00 22.18
CA VAL A 185 -11.23 13.77 21.44
C VAL A 185 -11.95 13.74 20.12
N ALA A 186 -11.24 13.39 19.05
CA ALA A 186 -11.82 13.16 17.74
C ALA A 186 -12.68 11.89 17.70
N VAL A 187 -13.76 11.92 16.93
CA VAL A 187 -14.60 10.76 16.63
C VAL A 187 -14.26 10.25 15.24
N PHE A 188 -14.00 8.96 15.11
CA PHE A 188 -13.67 8.32 13.85
C PHE A 188 -14.90 7.67 13.22
N ALA A 189 -15.07 7.83 11.91
CA ALA A 189 -16.05 7.11 11.13
C ALA A 189 -15.41 5.94 10.37
N ASP A 190 -16.22 5.03 9.89
CA ASP A 190 -15.79 3.89 9.09
C ASP A 190 -15.47 4.32 7.65
N SER A 191 -14.19 4.33 7.29
CA SER A 191 -13.74 4.70 5.94
C SER A 191 -14.17 3.73 4.83
N ASP A 192 -14.62 2.51 5.14
CA ASP A 192 -15.16 1.59 4.14
C ASP A 192 -16.52 2.06 3.58
N LYS A 193 -17.19 3.00 4.28
CA LYS A 193 -18.46 3.61 3.86
C LYS A 193 -18.30 4.86 3.00
N VAL A 194 -17.08 5.37 2.87
CA VAL A 194 -16.78 6.57 2.06
C VAL A 194 -17.04 6.28 0.59
N GLN A 195 -17.62 7.25 -0.10
CA GLN A 195 -17.91 7.17 -1.53
C GLN A 195 -17.32 8.37 -2.28
N VAL A 196 -16.96 8.15 -3.53
CA VAL A 196 -16.55 9.24 -4.44
C VAL A 196 -17.70 10.25 -4.57
N GLY A 197 -17.39 11.54 -4.38
CA GLY A 197 -18.36 12.63 -4.36
C GLY A 197 -18.80 13.06 -2.96
N ASP A 198 -18.49 12.30 -1.90
CA ASP A 198 -18.77 12.73 -0.53
C ASP A 198 -17.98 14.01 -0.19
N VAL A 199 -18.66 15.00 0.40
CA VAL A 199 -18.01 16.25 0.84
C VAL A 199 -17.12 15.99 2.03
N VAL A 200 -15.90 16.54 1.98
CA VAL A 200 -14.91 16.40 3.04
C VAL A 200 -14.24 17.73 3.39
N LEU A 201 -13.80 17.85 4.64
CA LEU A 201 -13.02 18.97 5.13
C LEU A 201 -11.65 18.45 5.57
N ALA A 202 -10.58 19.03 5.02
CA ALA A 202 -9.22 18.79 5.50
C ALA A 202 -8.86 19.85 6.53
N ILE A 203 -8.54 19.42 7.75
CA ILE A 203 -8.26 20.27 8.90
C ILE A 203 -6.82 20.08 9.33
N GLY A 204 -6.09 21.16 9.47
CA GLY A 204 -4.77 21.22 10.04
C GLY A 204 -4.56 22.49 10.83
N ASN A 205 -3.42 22.59 11.51
CA ASN A 205 -3.05 23.78 12.26
C ASN A 205 -1.62 24.24 11.88
N PRO A 206 -1.43 24.67 10.61
CA PRO A 206 -0.13 25.10 10.13
C PRO A 206 0.29 26.46 10.72
N PHE A 207 1.60 26.68 10.88
CA PHE A 207 2.24 27.99 11.07
C PHE A 207 1.89 28.76 12.35
N ARG A 208 1.29 28.16 13.38
CA ARG A 208 0.82 28.93 14.57
C ARG A 208 -0.08 30.14 14.19
N LEU A 209 -0.50 30.23 12.92
CA LEU A 209 -1.37 31.30 12.40
C LEU A 209 -2.86 31.05 12.67
N GLY A 210 -3.17 29.91 13.32
CA GLY A 210 -4.52 29.45 13.54
C GLY A 210 -4.89 28.27 12.64
N ARG A 211 -6.05 27.70 12.90
CA ARG A 211 -6.57 26.53 12.21
C ARG A 211 -6.83 26.83 10.74
N THR A 212 -6.38 25.94 9.87
CA THR A 212 -6.70 26.01 8.44
C THR A 212 -7.65 24.86 8.12
N VAL A 213 -8.76 25.23 7.47
CA VAL A 213 -9.75 24.26 6.98
C VAL A 213 -9.93 24.49 5.49
N THR A 214 -9.81 23.42 4.74
CA THR A 214 -10.10 23.42 3.30
C THR A 214 -11.21 22.43 3.02
N MET A 215 -12.03 22.71 2.02
CA MET A 215 -13.17 21.89 1.63
C MET A 215 -12.97 21.32 0.23
N GLY A 216 -13.42 20.11 0.03
CA GLY A 216 -13.45 19.43 -1.25
C GLY A 216 -14.37 18.23 -1.20
N ILE A 217 -14.13 17.29 -2.10
CA ILE A 217 -14.84 16.02 -2.16
C ILE A 217 -13.84 14.86 -2.12
N VAL A 218 -14.35 13.66 -1.88
CA VAL A 218 -13.63 12.42 -2.18
C VAL A 218 -13.56 12.28 -3.69
N SER A 219 -12.37 12.45 -4.27
CA SER A 219 -12.15 12.36 -5.72
C SER A 219 -11.96 10.92 -6.18
N ALA A 220 -11.37 10.07 -5.33
CA ALA A 220 -11.20 8.63 -5.55
C ALA A 220 -10.93 7.91 -4.22
N ILE A 221 -11.14 6.60 -4.21
CA ILE A 221 -10.79 5.69 -3.11
C ILE A 221 -9.89 4.58 -3.64
N GLY A 222 -9.13 3.94 -2.74
CA GLY A 222 -8.26 2.83 -3.13
C GLY A 222 -7.09 3.26 -4.02
N ARG A 223 -6.64 4.53 -3.90
CA ARG A 223 -5.51 5.02 -4.68
C ARG A 223 -4.21 4.48 -4.15
N ASP A 224 -3.42 4.03 -5.10
CA ASP A 224 -2.05 3.60 -4.89
C ASP A 224 -1.11 4.69 -5.41
N VAL A 225 -0.44 5.32 -4.48
CA VAL A 225 0.52 6.37 -4.80
C VAL A 225 1.84 6.01 -4.16
N PRO A 226 2.93 5.89 -4.93
CA PRO A 226 4.25 5.78 -4.36
C PRO A 226 4.54 7.08 -3.61
N LEU A 227 4.46 7.04 -2.28
CA LEU A 227 4.85 8.19 -1.46
C LEU A 227 6.38 8.32 -1.50
N PRO A 228 6.91 9.46 -1.96
CA PRO A 228 8.35 9.73 -1.90
C PRO A 228 8.89 9.73 -0.47
N ALA A 229 7.99 9.92 0.50
CA ALA A 229 8.30 10.13 1.90
C ALA A 229 9.00 8.98 2.61
N THR A 230 8.89 7.76 2.13
CA THR A 230 9.36 6.62 2.93
C THR A 230 10.76 6.14 2.59
N GLY A 231 11.43 6.66 1.56
CA GLY A 231 12.80 6.31 1.19
C GLY A 231 13.10 4.82 1.04
N GLN A 232 12.17 3.97 1.42
CA GLN A 232 12.24 2.51 1.37
C GLN A 232 11.31 2.00 0.27
N GLN A 233 11.83 1.12 -0.58
CA GLN A 233 11.01 0.36 -1.52
C GLN A 233 10.01 -0.49 -0.70
N GLY A 234 8.72 -0.15 -0.77
CA GLY A 234 7.68 -0.95 -0.16
C GLY A 234 6.75 -0.24 0.83
N THR A 235 6.24 0.93 0.48
CA THR A 235 5.08 1.51 1.19
C THR A 235 3.91 0.54 1.11
N LEU A 236 3.44 0.05 2.26
CA LEU A 236 2.33 -0.93 2.34
C LEU A 236 0.95 -0.28 2.25
N ILE A 237 0.88 1.06 2.25
CA ILE A 237 -0.41 1.74 2.18
C ILE A 237 -0.78 1.90 0.72
N THR A 238 -1.84 1.26 0.36
CA THR A 238 -2.38 1.32 -0.98
C THR A 238 -3.88 1.41 -0.86
N ASP A 239 -4.50 2.32 -0.28
CA ASP A 239 -5.95 2.55 -0.26
C ASP A 239 -6.23 3.99 0.13
N PHE A 240 -5.33 4.93 -0.28
CA PHE A 240 -5.52 6.31 0.04
C PHE A 240 -6.89 6.82 -0.43
N ILE A 241 -7.50 7.65 0.41
CA ILE A 241 -8.59 8.54 0.02
C ILE A 241 -7.95 9.70 -0.73
N GLN A 242 -8.30 9.87 -2.00
CA GLN A 242 -7.93 11.05 -2.77
C GLN A 242 -8.99 12.12 -2.62
N THR A 243 -8.56 13.37 -2.42
CA THR A 243 -9.44 14.54 -2.31
C THR A 243 -8.87 15.75 -3.06
N ASP A 244 -9.72 16.65 -3.51
CA ASP A 244 -9.38 17.96 -4.03
C ASP A 244 -9.41 19.06 -2.95
N ALA A 245 -9.81 18.73 -1.72
CA ALA A 245 -9.57 19.59 -0.57
C ALA A 245 -8.07 19.91 -0.49
N SER A 246 -7.72 21.20 -0.41
CA SER A 246 -6.30 21.61 -0.47
C SER A 246 -5.53 21.10 0.73
N ILE A 247 -4.63 20.15 0.50
CA ILE A 247 -3.62 19.69 1.47
C ILE A 247 -2.32 20.42 1.16
N ASN A 248 -1.75 21.05 2.17
CA ASN A 248 -0.50 21.80 2.08
C ASN A 248 0.39 21.44 3.28
N PRO A 249 1.70 21.74 3.24
CA PRO A 249 2.58 21.61 4.40
C PRO A 249 1.97 22.23 5.66
N GLY A 250 1.95 21.43 6.74
CA GLY A 250 1.28 21.77 8.00
C GLY A 250 -0.08 21.12 8.20
N ASN A 251 -0.80 20.71 7.13
CA ASN A 251 -2.00 19.88 7.27
C ASN A 251 -1.66 18.40 7.46
N SER A 252 -0.45 17.95 7.10
CA SER A 252 0.00 16.57 7.29
C SER A 252 -0.11 16.16 8.76
N GLY A 253 -0.68 14.98 9.03
CA GLY A 253 -1.02 14.49 10.37
C GLY A 253 -2.35 15.03 10.91
N GLY A 254 -2.97 16.01 10.27
CA GLY A 254 -4.29 16.52 10.59
C GLY A 254 -5.44 15.65 10.08
N ALA A 255 -6.67 16.05 10.33
CA ALA A 255 -7.86 15.26 10.04
C ALA A 255 -8.42 15.53 8.64
N LEU A 256 -8.79 14.48 7.91
CA LEU A 256 -9.81 14.54 6.87
C LEU A 256 -11.13 14.08 7.51
N VAL A 257 -12.14 14.96 7.48
CA VAL A 257 -13.43 14.68 8.14
C VAL A 257 -14.59 14.73 7.16
N ASP A 258 -15.64 14.00 7.49
CA ASP A 258 -16.91 14.05 6.78
C ASP A 258 -17.74 15.32 7.13
N SER A 259 -18.90 15.45 6.51
CA SER A 259 -19.82 16.58 6.75
C SER A 259 -20.42 16.64 8.17
N GLN A 260 -20.18 15.64 9.00
CA GLN A 260 -20.59 15.57 10.41
C GLN A 260 -19.43 15.83 11.39
N GLY A 261 -18.21 16.01 10.88
CA GLY A 261 -16.99 16.25 11.66
C GLY A 261 -16.33 15.00 12.22
N ARG A 262 -16.67 13.82 11.69
CA ARG A 262 -16.01 12.56 12.05
C ARG A 262 -14.81 12.32 11.15
N VAL A 263 -13.72 11.81 11.72
CA VAL A 263 -12.48 11.55 10.99
C VAL A 263 -12.65 10.32 10.10
N ILE A 264 -12.52 10.52 8.79
CA ILE A 264 -12.50 9.45 7.79
C ILE A 264 -11.08 9.11 7.33
N GLY A 265 -10.10 9.96 7.67
CA GLY A 265 -8.70 9.73 7.36
C GLY A 265 -7.76 10.75 7.99
N ILE A 266 -6.45 10.48 7.88
CA ILE A 266 -5.37 11.40 8.28
C ILE A 266 -4.70 11.95 7.03
N ASN A 267 -4.68 13.28 6.91
CA ASN A 267 -4.01 13.98 5.80
C ASN A 267 -2.53 13.62 5.78
N THR A 268 -1.96 13.24 4.63
CA THR A 268 -0.56 12.80 4.58
C THR A 268 0.26 13.47 3.50
N ALA A 269 -0.19 13.47 2.25
CA ALA A 269 0.63 13.90 1.12
C ALA A 269 -0.18 14.57 0.02
N ILE A 270 0.53 15.24 -0.89
CA ILE A 270 0.02 15.74 -2.16
C ILE A 270 0.81 15.11 -3.31
N PHE A 271 0.15 14.89 -4.43
CA PHE A 271 0.85 14.69 -5.69
C PHE A 271 1.06 16.05 -6.33
N THR A 272 2.33 16.44 -6.53
CA THR A 272 2.64 17.77 -7.07
C THR A 272 3.86 17.71 -7.99
N PRO A 273 3.71 18.07 -9.27
CA PRO A 273 4.83 18.28 -10.17
C PRO A 273 5.60 19.58 -9.92
N SER A 274 4.98 20.55 -9.23
CA SER A 274 5.49 21.92 -9.09
C SER A 274 5.66 22.39 -7.64
N GLY A 275 5.43 21.52 -6.65
CA GLY A 275 5.56 21.81 -5.21
C GLY A 275 4.34 22.47 -4.56
N GLY A 276 3.29 22.84 -5.30
CA GLY A 276 2.02 23.38 -4.77
C GLY A 276 0.86 22.39 -4.94
N ASN A 277 -0.20 22.56 -4.17
CA ASN A 277 -1.41 21.76 -4.34
C ASN A 277 -2.05 22.02 -5.71
N VAL A 278 -2.23 20.97 -6.50
CA VAL A 278 -2.89 20.99 -7.81
C VAL A 278 -4.27 20.31 -7.77
N GLY A 279 -4.90 20.19 -6.59
CA GLY A 279 -6.18 19.51 -6.42
C GLY A 279 -6.05 18.01 -6.27
N ILE A 280 -4.87 17.49 -5.90
CA ILE A 280 -4.62 16.06 -5.68
C ILE A 280 -3.98 15.88 -4.30
N GLY A 281 -4.82 15.71 -3.29
CA GLY A 281 -4.43 15.40 -1.92
C GLY A 281 -4.76 13.97 -1.57
N PHE A 282 -4.04 13.41 -0.59
CA PHE A 282 -4.20 12.04 -0.10
C PHE A 282 -4.32 11.99 1.41
N ALA A 283 -5.22 11.13 1.89
CA ALA A 283 -5.36 10.82 3.30
C ALA A 283 -5.33 9.30 3.53
N ILE A 284 -4.73 8.90 4.66
CA ILE A 284 -4.71 7.52 5.15
C ILE A 284 -6.09 7.21 5.71
N PRO A 285 -6.81 6.17 5.23
CA PRO A 285 -8.15 5.84 5.69
C PRO A 285 -8.22 5.56 7.20
N SER A 286 -9.31 5.98 7.84
CA SER A 286 -9.53 5.80 9.29
C SER A 286 -9.40 4.35 9.75
N LYS A 287 -9.83 3.38 8.95
CA LYS A 287 -9.67 1.95 9.23
C LYS A 287 -8.21 1.55 9.39
N VAL A 288 -7.33 2.02 8.50
CA VAL A 288 -5.89 1.79 8.59
C VAL A 288 -5.33 2.49 9.84
N VAL A 289 -5.74 3.74 10.07
CA VAL A 289 -5.33 4.54 11.24
C VAL A 289 -5.65 3.80 12.54
N LEU A 290 -6.89 3.35 12.72
CA LEU A 290 -7.33 2.70 13.95
C LEU A 290 -6.58 1.40 14.23
N ASN A 291 -6.32 0.58 13.20
CA ASN A 291 -5.56 -0.65 13.33
C ASN A 291 -4.12 -0.37 13.78
N VAL A 292 -3.43 0.54 13.08
CA VAL A 292 -2.04 0.91 13.38
C VAL A 292 -1.92 1.54 14.76
N VAL A 293 -2.82 2.47 15.11
CA VAL A 293 -2.84 3.13 16.43
C VAL A 293 -3.02 2.11 17.54
N SER A 294 -3.95 1.16 17.38
CA SER A 294 -4.17 0.10 18.37
C SER A 294 -2.89 -0.68 18.66
N ASP A 295 -2.18 -1.09 17.61
CA ASP A 295 -0.92 -1.82 17.72
C ASP A 295 0.17 -0.97 18.38
N LEU A 296 0.34 0.28 17.92
CA LEU A 296 1.36 1.19 18.46
C LEU A 296 1.14 1.52 19.95
N VAL A 297 -0.10 1.74 20.36
CA VAL A 297 -0.40 2.03 21.79
C VAL A 297 -0.22 0.79 22.67
N ASN A 298 -0.63 -0.38 22.19
CA ASN A 298 -0.60 -1.60 22.98
C ASN A 298 0.79 -2.25 23.05
N THR A 299 1.57 -2.20 21.96
CA THR A 299 2.82 -2.95 21.82
C THR A 299 4.03 -2.10 21.43
N GLY A 300 3.84 -0.82 21.10
CA GLY A 300 4.88 0.10 20.60
C GLY A 300 5.30 -0.15 19.15
N ARG A 301 4.77 -1.18 18.50
CA ARG A 301 5.12 -1.56 17.10
C ARG A 301 3.93 -2.21 16.41
N VAL A 302 3.90 -2.10 15.08
CA VAL A 302 2.89 -2.78 14.26
C VAL A 302 3.39 -4.18 13.91
N SER A 303 2.53 -5.18 14.11
CA SER A 303 2.82 -6.57 13.76
C SER A 303 1.99 -6.98 12.56
N ARG A 304 2.65 -7.45 11.49
CA ARG A 304 2.01 -7.82 10.22
C ARG A 304 2.21 -9.28 9.88
N GLY A 305 1.16 -9.89 9.34
CA GLY A 305 1.26 -11.21 8.76
C GLY A 305 2.15 -11.22 7.52
N LEU A 306 2.87 -12.31 7.33
CA LEU A 306 3.68 -12.57 6.14
C LEU A 306 3.30 -13.92 5.55
N LEU A 307 2.97 -13.93 4.27
CA LEU A 307 2.75 -15.19 3.53
C LEU A 307 4.07 -15.77 3.00
N GLY A 308 5.00 -14.90 2.59
CA GLY A 308 6.31 -15.29 2.06
C GLY A 308 6.26 -15.72 0.60
N VAL A 309 5.61 -14.89 -0.22
CA VAL A 309 5.54 -15.03 -1.68
C VAL A 309 5.99 -13.75 -2.35
N ASN A 310 6.66 -13.85 -3.51
CA ASN A 310 6.75 -12.77 -4.46
C ASN A 310 5.56 -12.87 -5.41
N ILE A 311 4.91 -11.74 -5.68
CA ILE A 311 3.68 -11.69 -6.46
C ILE A 311 3.74 -10.57 -7.49
N GLN A 312 2.97 -10.72 -8.57
CA GLN A 312 2.83 -9.71 -9.59
C GLN A 312 1.37 -9.58 -10.07
N ASN A 313 1.07 -8.44 -10.67
CA ASN A 313 -0.18 -8.24 -11.40
C ASN A 313 -0.15 -9.02 -12.71
N ILE A 314 -1.33 -9.42 -13.18
CA ILE A 314 -1.50 -10.01 -14.49
C ILE A 314 -2.07 -8.99 -15.47
N ASN A 315 -1.59 -9.01 -16.70
CA ASN A 315 -2.14 -8.25 -17.82
C ASN A 315 -3.12 -9.11 -18.66
N GLN A 316 -3.68 -8.54 -19.72
CA GLN A 316 -4.67 -9.23 -20.54
C GLN A 316 -4.08 -10.48 -21.25
N ASP A 317 -2.83 -10.40 -21.74
CA ASP A 317 -2.17 -11.52 -22.41
C ASP A 317 -1.90 -12.67 -21.43
N MET A 318 -1.54 -12.34 -20.17
CA MET A 318 -1.37 -13.33 -19.10
C MET A 318 -2.70 -13.96 -18.68
N ALA A 319 -3.77 -13.16 -18.62
CA ALA A 319 -5.12 -13.67 -18.32
C ALA A 319 -5.56 -14.68 -19.40
N GLU A 320 -5.33 -14.37 -20.67
CA GLU A 320 -5.61 -15.26 -21.80
C GLU A 320 -4.79 -16.57 -21.71
N ALA A 321 -3.48 -16.47 -21.43
CA ALA A 321 -2.60 -17.63 -21.24
C ALA A 321 -3.04 -18.50 -20.06
N LEU A 322 -3.49 -17.88 -18.96
CA LEU A 322 -4.03 -18.59 -17.79
C LEU A 322 -5.45 -19.12 -18.01
N GLY A 323 -6.14 -18.68 -19.07
CA GLY A 323 -7.51 -19.11 -19.42
C GLY A 323 -8.58 -18.48 -18.55
N ILE A 324 -8.36 -17.23 -18.10
CA ILE A 324 -9.31 -16.43 -17.34
C ILE A 324 -9.80 -15.24 -18.18
N SER A 325 -11.05 -14.82 -17.96
CA SER A 325 -11.72 -13.79 -18.77
C SER A 325 -11.27 -12.36 -18.50
N GLN A 326 -10.74 -12.11 -17.29
CA GLN A 326 -10.33 -10.76 -16.87
C GLN A 326 -9.01 -10.82 -16.09
N PRO A 327 -8.13 -9.81 -16.22
CA PRO A 327 -6.86 -9.74 -15.50
C PRO A 327 -7.12 -9.35 -14.03
N ARG A 328 -7.42 -10.31 -13.18
CA ARG A 328 -7.63 -10.14 -11.73
C ARG A 328 -6.92 -11.23 -10.94
N GLY A 329 -6.55 -10.92 -9.71
CA GLY A 329 -5.80 -11.81 -8.83
C GLY A 329 -4.31 -11.45 -8.76
N ALA A 330 -3.58 -12.17 -7.93
CA ALA A 330 -2.15 -12.01 -7.71
C ALA A 330 -1.41 -13.27 -8.15
N LEU A 331 -0.54 -13.16 -9.16
CA LEU A 331 0.26 -14.28 -9.66
C LEU A 331 1.49 -14.46 -8.79
N VAL A 332 1.66 -15.65 -8.22
CA VAL A 332 2.84 -16.02 -7.43
C VAL A 332 4.01 -16.25 -8.37
N THR A 333 5.08 -15.45 -8.24
CA THR A 333 6.29 -15.57 -9.05
C THR A 333 7.34 -16.43 -8.40
N ASP A 334 7.39 -16.37 -7.06
CA ASP A 334 8.34 -17.12 -6.26
C ASP A 334 7.79 -17.35 -4.85
N VAL A 335 8.30 -18.39 -4.17
CA VAL A 335 7.93 -18.76 -2.79
C VAL A 335 9.19 -18.78 -1.95
N THR A 336 9.18 -18.02 -0.86
CA THR A 336 10.32 -17.96 0.07
C THR A 336 10.47 -19.30 0.82
N PRO A 337 11.64 -19.94 0.81
CA PRO A 337 11.88 -21.16 1.57
C PRO A 337 11.58 -20.98 3.07
N GLY A 338 10.96 -21.97 3.70
CA GLY A 338 10.56 -21.94 5.12
C GLY A 338 9.38 -21.03 5.42
N SER A 339 8.76 -20.40 4.42
CA SER A 339 7.64 -19.48 4.60
C SER A 339 6.31 -20.15 4.90
N ALA A 340 5.31 -19.36 5.27
CA ALA A 340 3.93 -19.80 5.41
C ALA A 340 3.37 -20.34 4.09
N ALA A 341 3.73 -19.72 2.96
CA ALA A 341 3.31 -20.13 1.63
C ALA A 341 3.87 -21.52 1.24
N GLU A 342 5.16 -21.76 1.48
CA GLU A 342 5.77 -23.06 1.20
C GLU A 342 5.09 -24.17 2.01
N ARG A 343 4.90 -23.94 3.33
CA ARG A 343 4.21 -24.91 4.19
C ARG A 343 2.76 -25.16 3.79
N ALA A 344 2.09 -24.17 3.21
CA ALA A 344 0.73 -24.28 2.68
C ALA A 344 0.68 -24.97 1.30
N GLY A 345 1.83 -25.22 0.66
CA GLY A 345 1.91 -25.83 -0.66
C GLY A 345 1.62 -24.87 -1.82
N ILE A 346 1.77 -23.57 -1.61
CA ILE A 346 1.72 -22.55 -2.67
C ILE A 346 2.96 -22.74 -3.55
N GLN A 347 2.80 -22.56 -4.86
CA GLN A 347 3.84 -22.77 -5.86
C GLN A 347 3.93 -21.57 -6.81
N PRO A 348 5.12 -21.31 -7.39
CA PRO A 348 5.24 -20.37 -8.49
C PRO A 348 4.32 -20.75 -9.65
N GLY A 349 3.57 -19.76 -10.17
CA GLY A 349 2.53 -19.95 -11.19
C GLY A 349 1.11 -20.07 -10.64
N ASP A 350 0.92 -20.16 -9.33
CA ASP A 350 -0.40 -20.05 -8.72
C ASP A 350 -0.96 -18.64 -8.86
N LEU A 351 -2.21 -18.51 -9.25
CA LEU A 351 -2.92 -17.24 -9.22
C LEU A 351 -3.84 -17.21 -8.00
N VAL A 352 -3.56 -16.35 -7.04
CA VAL A 352 -4.42 -16.15 -5.87
C VAL A 352 -5.62 -15.29 -6.29
N VAL A 353 -6.82 -15.86 -6.21
CA VAL A 353 -8.06 -15.22 -6.64
C VAL A 353 -8.97 -14.81 -5.48
N GLU A 354 -8.79 -15.41 -4.29
CA GLU A 354 -9.55 -15.10 -3.09
C GLU A 354 -8.70 -15.31 -1.83
N PHE A 355 -8.90 -14.44 -0.83
CA PHE A 355 -8.25 -14.50 0.47
C PHE A 355 -9.31 -14.32 1.56
N ASN A 356 -9.49 -15.29 2.45
CA ASN A 356 -10.53 -15.31 3.50
C ASN A 356 -11.93 -14.94 3.00
N GLY A 357 -12.33 -15.43 1.81
CA GLY A 357 -13.63 -15.13 1.20
C GLY A 357 -13.70 -13.78 0.48
N VAL A 358 -12.62 -12.99 0.48
CA VAL A 358 -12.54 -11.70 -0.22
C VAL A 358 -11.86 -11.90 -1.57
N ALA A 359 -12.52 -11.50 -2.66
CA ALA A 359 -11.95 -11.58 -4.00
C ALA A 359 -10.70 -10.69 -4.13
N VAL A 360 -9.58 -11.26 -4.59
CA VAL A 360 -8.33 -10.57 -4.82
C VAL A 360 -8.38 -9.84 -6.15
N ARG A 361 -8.23 -8.52 -6.14
CA ARG A 361 -8.23 -7.68 -7.35
C ARG A 361 -6.89 -7.74 -8.08
N ASP A 362 -5.80 -7.56 -7.33
CA ASP A 362 -4.43 -7.47 -7.83
C ASP A 362 -3.42 -7.86 -6.73
N SER A 363 -2.12 -7.82 -7.05
CA SER A 363 -1.04 -8.20 -6.12
C SER A 363 -1.00 -7.32 -4.86
N ARG A 364 -1.29 -6.04 -4.99
CA ARG A 364 -1.28 -5.11 -3.85
C ARG A 364 -2.45 -5.36 -2.92
N HIS A 365 -3.64 -5.60 -3.49
CA HIS A 365 -4.80 -5.97 -2.68
C HIS A 365 -4.53 -7.24 -1.85
N LEU A 366 -3.83 -8.23 -2.42
CA LEU A 366 -3.40 -9.40 -1.64
C LEU A 366 -2.41 -9.02 -0.53
N GLN A 367 -1.41 -8.17 -0.83
CA GLN A 367 -0.46 -7.69 0.20
C GLN A 367 -1.18 -7.01 1.36
N GLN A 368 -2.17 -6.17 1.08
CA GLN A 368 -2.98 -5.49 2.10
C GLN A 368 -3.77 -6.47 2.95
N LEU A 369 -4.48 -7.41 2.31
CA LEU A 369 -5.29 -8.41 3.00
C LEU A 369 -4.42 -9.27 3.95
N VAL A 370 -3.20 -9.63 3.52
CA VAL A 370 -2.24 -10.37 4.33
C VAL A 370 -1.69 -9.50 5.47
N ALA A 371 -1.28 -8.26 5.18
CA ALA A 371 -0.70 -7.35 6.17
C ALA A 371 -1.70 -6.91 7.26
N GLN A 372 -3.00 -6.94 6.98
CA GLN A 372 -4.05 -6.66 7.96
C GLN A 372 -4.29 -7.80 8.95
N GLN A 373 -3.72 -9.00 8.69
CA GLN A 373 -3.84 -10.13 9.61
C GLN A 373 -2.67 -10.17 10.59
N PRO A 374 -2.91 -10.46 11.87
CA PRO A 374 -1.84 -10.69 12.84
C PRO A 374 -0.95 -11.89 12.43
N PRO A 375 0.35 -11.89 12.78
CA PRO A 375 1.19 -13.07 12.67
C PRO A 375 0.57 -14.27 13.41
N GLY A 376 0.75 -15.48 12.86
CA GLY A 376 0.20 -16.70 13.43
C GLY A 376 -1.27 -16.98 13.08
N THR A 377 -1.97 -16.04 12.42
CA THR A 377 -3.36 -16.24 11.98
C THR A 377 -3.40 -17.30 10.86
N GLU A 378 -4.35 -18.20 10.95
CA GLU A 378 -4.71 -19.13 9.86
C GLU A 378 -5.62 -18.40 8.87
N VAL A 379 -5.24 -18.44 7.59
CA VAL A 379 -5.96 -17.80 6.49
C VAL A 379 -6.27 -18.81 5.40
N THR A 380 -7.38 -18.62 4.71
CA THR A 380 -7.76 -19.45 3.56
C THR A 380 -7.46 -18.70 2.27
N LEU A 381 -6.85 -19.39 1.31
CA LEU A 381 -6.59 -18.88 -0.03
C LEU A 381 -7.26 -19.76 -1.05
N LYS A 382 -7.99 -19.18 -1.98
CA LYS A 382 -8.41 -19.86 -3.19
C LYS A 382 -7.44 -19.47 -4.30
N ILE A 383 -6.78 -20.47 -4.86
CA ILE A 383 -5.81 -20.31 -5.95
C ILE A 383 -6.30 -20.98 -7.22
N LEU A 384 -5.85 -20.49 -8.35
CA LEU A 384 -5.98 -21.15 -9.64
C LEU A 384 -4.62 -21.73 -10.03
N ARG A 385 -4.51 -23.06 -10.06
CA ARG A 385 -3.33 -23.82 -10.51
C ARG A 385 -3.70 -24.73 -11.66
N ASN A 386 -3.04 -24.60 -12.80
CA ASN A 386 -3.37 -25.40 -14.00
C ASN A 386 -4.87 -25.35 -14.35
N ARG A 387 -5.49 -24.17 -14.21
CA ARG A 387 -6.93 -23.92 -14.46
C ARG A 387 -7.90 -24.65 -13.51
N ARG A 388 -7.42 -25.16 -12.41
CA ARG A 388 -8.24 -25.77 -11.36
C ARG A 388 -8.21 -24.88 -10.12
N GLU A 389 -9.37 -24.65 -9.53
CA GLU A 389 -9.45 -23.99 -8.24
C GLU A 389 -9.03 -24.95 -7.13
N ILE A 390 -8.16 -24.46 -6.25
CA ILE A 390 -7.65 -25.19 -5.09
C ILE A 390 -7.77 -24.28 -3.88
N ASN A 391 -8.30 -24.79 -2.78
CA ASN A 391 -8.31 -24.09 -1.50
C ASN A 391 -7.12 -24.55 -0.67
N LEU A 392 -6.35 -23.60 -0.18
CA LEU A 392 -5.20 -23.81 0.70
C LEU A 392 -5.39 -23.04 2.00
N THR A 393 -4.85 -23.60 3.09
CA THR A 393 -4.80 -22.92 4.38
C THR A 393 -3.35 -22.61 4.72
N ALA A 394 -3.07 -21.36 5.08
CA ALA A 394 -1.74 -20.91 5.45
C ALA A 394 -1.76 -20.29 6.85
N LYS A 395 -0.76 -20.59 7.68
CA LYS A 395 -0.53 -19.91 8.96
C LYS A 395 0.52 -18.83 8.75
N LEU A 396 0.11 -17.57 8.84
CA LEU A 396 0.97 -16.42 8.52
C LEU A 396 2.19 -16.34 9.44
N GLY A 397 3.34 -15.99 8.86
CA GLY A 397 4.56 -15.64 9.58
C GLY A 397 4.55 -14.21 10.06
N ASN A 398 5.64 -13.78 10.70
CA ASN A 398 5.85 -12.40 11.12
C ASN A 398 6.70 -11.67 10.06
N PHE A 399 6.15 -10.58 9.52
CA PHE A 399 6.81 -9.78 8.50
C PHE A 399 8.11 -9.14 9.01
N GLU A 400 8.10 -8.57 10.21
CA GLU A 400 9.23 -7.83 10.77
C GLU A 400 10.45 -8.75 11.06
N GLU A 401 10.20 -10.00 11.47
CA GLU A 401 11.25 -10.99 11.72
C GLU A 401 11.94 -11.44 10.42
N ALA A 402 11.18 -11.56 9.34
CA ALA A 402 11.70 -12.03 8.06
C ALA A 402 12.62 -11.00 7.37
N PHE A 403 12.35 -9.70 7.54
CA PHE A 403 13.11 -8.62 6.89
C PHE A 403 14.32 -8.14 7.69
N ALA A 404 14.43 -8.46 8.97
CA ALA A 404 15.63 -8.18 9.77
C ALA A 404 16.89 -8.92 9.26
N SER A 405 16.73 -9.88 8.34
CA SER A 405 17.79 -10.80 7.89
C SER A 405 18.32 -10.57 6.47
N SER A 406 17.87 -9.56 5.71
CA SER A 406 18.14 -9.48 4.26
C SER A 406 18.56 -8.10 3.78
N GLU A 407 19.87 -7.85 3.66
CA GLU A 407 20.40 -6.75 2.84
C GLU A 407 21.50 -7.26 1.89
N SER A 408 21.30 -7.17 0.56
CA SER A 408 22.36 -7.14 -0.47
C SER A 408 21.81 -6.66 -1.82
N GLY A 409 22.51 -5.74 -2.47
CA GLY A 409 22.10 -4.96 -3.64
C GLY A 409 22.67 -5.46 -5.00
N PRO A 410 22.46 -4.73 -6.13
CA PRO A 410 22.50 -5.23 -7.50
C PRO A 410 23.70 -4.79 -8.35
N SER A 411 23.95 -5.47 -9.48
CA SER A 411 24.90 -5.07 -10.53
C SER A 411 24.39 -5.37 -11.95
N SER A 412 24.82 -4.57 -12.93
CA SER A 412 24.40 -4.50 -14.32
C SER A 412 25.46 -5.07 -15.29
N PHE A 413 25.06 -5.66 -16.44
CA PHE A 413 25.99 -6.19 -17.45
C PHE A 413 25.47 -6.13 -18.90
N SER A 414 26.43 -6.08 -19.84
CA SER A 414 26.26 -6.16 -21.30
C SER A 414 27.29 -7.11 -21.92
N ASN A 415 26.91 -8.00 -22.87
CA ASN A 415 27.70 -8.41 -24.03
C ASN A 415 27.01 -9.44 -24.96
N GLU A 416 27.41 -9.44 -26.25
CA GLU A 416 26.82 -10.17 -27.36
C GLU A 416 27.56 -11.48 -27.71
N ASP A 417 26.85 -12.53 -28.17
CA ASP A 417 27.40 -13.50 -29.11
C ASP A 417 26.30 -14.24 -29.94
N LYS A 418 26.70 -14.87 -31.04
CA LYS A 418 25.93 -15.21 -32.24
C LYS A 418 25.47 -16.67 -32.31
N SER A 419 24.29 -16.87 -32.90
CA SER A 419 23.65 -18.09 -33.47
C SER A 419 22.77 -18.93 -32.56
N THR A 420 21.48 -18.60 -32.51
CA THR A 420 20.43 -19.45 -31.92
C THR A 420 19.07 -19.18 -32.59
N PRO A 421 18.12 -20.15 -32.59
CA PRO A 421 16.80 -19.96 -33.21
C PRO A 421 16.03 -18.80 -32.58
N THR A 422 15.32 -18.05 -33.40
CA THR A 422 14.51 -16.90 -33.01
C THR A 422 13.07 -17.32 -32.79
N ILE A 423 12.46 -16.98 -31.65
CA ILE A 423 11.05 -17.21 -31.32
C ILE A 423 10.41 -15.85 -31.08
N SER A 424 9.50 -15.40 -31.95
CA SER A 424 8.81 -14.11 -31.82
C SER A 424 9.75 -12.93 -31.56
N GLY A 425 10.95 -12.95 -32.18
CA GLY A 425 12.01 -11.95 -31.99
C GLY A 425 12.94 -12.18 -30.79
N LEU A 426 12.85 -13.34 -30.15
CA LEU A 426 13.66 -13.73 -28.99
C LEU A 426 14.80 -14.64 -29.42
N LYS A 427 16.06 -14.26 -29.18
CA LYS A 427 17.23 -15.11 -29.35
C LYS A 427 17.70 -15.60 -27.98
N VAL A 428 17.81 -16.92 -27.81
CA VAL A 428 18.20 -17.53 -26.54
C VAL A 428 19.41 -18.43 -26.72
N SER A 429 20.22 -18.62 -25.69
CA SER A 429 21.39 -19.50 -25.63
C SER A 429 21.33 -20.40 -24.39
N PRO A 430 21.94 -21.59 -24.41
CA PRO A 430 22.17 -22.35 -23.18
C PRO A 430 23.05 -21.54 -22.22
N ILE A 431 22.87 -21.72 -20.91
CA ILE A 431 23.74 -21.13 -19.90
C ILE A 431 25.06 -21.89 -19.91
N THR A 432 26.11 -21.31 -20.51
CA THR A 432 27.48 -21.86 -20.44
C THR A 432 28.14 -21.43 -19.12
N ALA A 433 29.29 -22.09 -18.79
CA ALA A 433 30.06 -21.72 -17.59
C ALA A 433 30.54 -20.25 -17.65
N GLU A 434 30.86 -19.74 -18.86
CA GLU A 434 31.27 -18.35 -19.08
C GLU A 434 30.11 -17.39 -18.85
N ILE A 435 28.90 -17.69 -19.39
CA ILE A 435 27.69 -16.90 -19.19
C ILE A 435 27.27 -16.92 -17.72
N ALA A 436 27.36 -18.09 -17.06
CA ALA A 436 27.05 -18.19 -15.63
C ALA A 436 28.01 -17.34 -14.79
N GLN A 437 29.28 -17.32 -15.12
CA GLN A 437 30.28 -16.48 -14.44
C GLN A 437 30.03 -15.00 -14.73
N GLN A 438 29.76 -14.63 -15.97
CA GLN A 438 29.49 -13.25 -16.38
C GLN A 438 28.24 -12.68 -15.72
N LEU A 439 27.18 -13.48 -15.60
CA LEU A 439 25.91 -13.11 -14.96
C LEU A 439 25.88 -13.42 -13.46
N GLN A 440 27.02 -13.82 -12.86
CA GLN A 440 27.16 -14.17 -11.43
C GLN A 440 26.12 -15.21 -10.97
N LEU A 441 25.81 -16.18 -11.84
CA LEU A 441 24.83 -17.21 -11.56
C LEU A 441 25.44 -18.38 -10.78
N PRO A 442 24.64 -19.12 -10.00
CA PRO A 442 25.06 -20.38 -9.43
C PRO A 442 25.54 -21.35 -10.54
N ARG A 443 26.57 -22.15 -10.25
CA ARG A 443 27.13 -23.10 -11.23
C ARG A 443 26.14 -24.12 -11.77
N ASN A 444 25.05 -24.36 -11.06
CA ASN A 444 23.98 -25.28 -11.43
C ASN A 444 22.69 -24.57 -11.87
N GLN A 445 22.77 -23.29 -12.26
CA GLN A 445 21.62 -22.53 -12.73
C GLN A 445 20.98 -23.23 -13.92
N LYS A 446 19.70 -23.59 -13.78
CA LYS A 446 18.88 -24.12 -14.89
C LYS A 446 18.28 -22.97 -15.68
N GLY A 447 17.96 -23.24 -16.95
CA GLY A 447 17.28 -22.28 -17.82
C GLY A 447 18.06 -22.02 -19.11
N VAL A 448 17.55 -21.09 -19.91
CA VAL A 448 18.21 -20.53 -21.09
C VAL A 448 18.32 -19.02 -20.95
N VAL A 449 19.43 -18.44 -21.39
CA VAL A 449 19.64 -16.99 -21.33
C VAL A 449 19.17 -16.31 -22.61
N VAL A 450 18.51 -15.17 -22.48
CA VAL A 450 18.15 -14.29 -23.59
C VAL A 450 19.40 -13.50 -23.99
N VAL A 451 19.92 -13.78 -25.19
CA VAL A 451 21.11 -13.07 -25.68
C VAL A 451 20.76 -11.83 -26.47
N ARG A 452 19.57 -11.82 -27.10
CA ARG A 452 19.10 -10.66 -27.87
C ARG A 452 17.59 -10.66 -27.99
N VAL A 453 17.01 -9.46 -27.98
CA VAL A 453 15.61 -9.20 -28.33
C VAL A 453 15.60 -8.31 -29.57
N GLU A 454 14.85 -8.69 -30.60
CA GLU A 454 14.75 -7.92 -31.83
C GLU A 454 13.86 -6.69 -31.61
N PRO A 455 14.31 -5.48 -32.02
CA PRO A 455 13.50 -4.28 -31.90
C PRO A 455 12.18 -4.40 -32.68
N GLY A 456 11.07 -3.91 -32.09
CA GLY A 456 9.73 -4.00 -32.68
C GLY A 456 9.09 -5.38 -32.56
N SER A 457 9.76 -6.36 -31.94
CA SER A 457 9.25 -7.73 -31.83
C SER A 457 8.20 -7.90 -30.72
N LYS A 458 7.49 -9.04 -30.75
CA LYS A 458 6.58 -9.45 -29.69
C LYS A 458 7.31 -9.67 -28.37
N ALA A 459 8.55 -10.12 -28.41
CA ALA A 459 9.40 -10.29 -27.22
C ALA A 459 9.73 -8.93 -26.57
N GLU A 460 10.06 -7.91 -27.37
CA GLU A 460 10.27 -6.55 -26.84
C GLU A 460 8.98 -5.98 -26.27
N SER A 461 7.85 -6.11 -26.98
CA SER A 461 6.54 -5.67 -26.50
C SER A 461 6.11 -6.36 -25.20
N ALA A 462 6.54 -7.61 -24.99
CA ALA A 462 6.34 -8.34 -23.75
C ALA A 462 7.30 -7.92 -22.62
N GLY A 463 8.25 -7.01 -22.88
CA GLY A 463 9.19 -6.48 -21.89
C GLY A 463 10.36 -7.42 -21.58
N ILE A 464 10.63 -8.42 -22.44
CA ILE A 464 11.81 -9.31 -22.29
C ILE A 464 13.06 -8.52 -22.69
N GLN A 465 14.18 -8.75 -22.01
CA GLN A 465 15.44 -8.06 -22.21
C GLN A 465 16.60 -9.06 -22.35
N ALA A 466 17.67 -8.63 -23.01
CA ALA A 466 18.92 -9.38 -23.02
C ALA A 466 19.45 -9.54 -21.59
N GLY A 467 19.96 -10.73 -21.26
CA GLY A 467 20.38 -11.11 -19.91
C GLY A 467 19.30 -11.77 -19.06
N ASP A 468 18.03 -11.79 -19.50
CA ASP A 468 16.98 -12.56 -18.83
C ASP A 468 17.26 -14.07 -18.93
N ILE A 469 16.92 -14.81 -17.87
CA ILE A 469 17.01 -16.26 -17.86
C ILE A 469 15.59 -16.83 -17.89
N ILE A 470 15.25 -17.59 -18.91
CA ILE A 470 13.98 -18.29 -18.99
C ILE A 470 14.10 -19.60 -18.24
N LEU A 471 13.32 -19.75 -17.17
CA LEU A 471 13.30 -20.91 -16.29
C LEU A 471 12.25 -21.92 -16.70
N THR A 472 11.04 -21.44 -17.03
CA THR A 472 9.92 -22.31 -17.46
C THR A 472 9.14 -21.65 -18.60
N ALA A 473 8.49 -22.49 -19.41
CA ALA A 473 7.55 -22.10 -20.44
C ALA A 473 6.27 -22.94 -20.28
N ASP A 474 5.09 -22.29 -20.15
CA ASP A 474 3.80 -22.95 -19.84
C ASP A 474 3.91 -23.97 -18.67
N GLY A 475 4.67 -23.61 -17.62
CA GLY A 475 4.88 -24.42 -16.43
C GLY A 475 5.88 -25.57 -16.60
N LYS A 476 6.44 -25.80 -17.80
CA LYS A 476 7.46 -26.82 -18.06
C LYS A 476 8.85 -26.22 -17.91
N GLU A 477 9.78 -26.93 -17.25
CA GLU A 477 11.17 -26.48 -17.16
C GLU A 477 11.79 -26.36 -18.55
N VAL A 478 12.56 -25.29 -18.77
CA VAL A 478 13.32 -25.05 -20.00
C VAL A 478 14.80 -25.22 -19.68
N THR A 479 15.46 -26.20 -20.30
CA THR A 479 16.88 -26.47 -20.10
C THR A 479 17.71 -26.25 -21.38
N SER A 480 17.03 -26.06 -22.52
CA SER A 480 17.69 -25.80 -23.80
C SER A 480 16.83 -24.91 -24.72
N PRO A 481 17.45 -24.16 -25.65
CA PRO A 481 16.74 -23.37 -26.65
C PRO A 481 15.78 -24.19 -27.52
N ARG A 482 16.15 -25.45 -27.82
CA ARG A 482 15.32 -26.35 -28.61
C ARG A 482 14.03 -26.72 -27.87
N GLN A 483 14.14 -27.00 -26.57
CA GLN A 483 12.98 -27.30 -25.73
C GLN A 483 12.01 -26.12 -25.64
N LEU A 484 12.53 -24.89 -25.52
CA LEU A 484 11.71 -23.69 -25.55
C LEU A 484 10.94 -23.56 -26.88
N LEU A 485 11.62 -23.84 -28.00
CA LEU A 485 10.99 -23.81 -29.33
C LEU A 485 9.90 -24.88 -29.46
N GLU A 486 10.15 -26.10 -29.00
CA GLU A 486 9.17 -27.21 -29.03
C GLU A 486 7.92 -26.87 -28.19
N ILE A 487 8.10 -26.28 -27.00
CA ILE A 487 6.98 -25.85 -26.17
C ILE A 487 6.20 -24.72 -26.87
N ALA A 488 6.89 -23.75 -27.47
CA ALA A 488 6.25 -22.66 -28.20
C ALA A 488 5.43 -23.15 -29.40
N GLN A 489 5.95 -24.13 -30.16
CA GLN A 489 5.26 -24.71 -31.32
C GLN A 489 4.07 -25.61 -30.95
N THR A 490 4.08 -26.22 -29.77
CA THR A 490 2.99 -27.09 -29.30
C THR A 490 1.87 -26.34 -28.58
N THR A 491 2.06 -25.06 -28.30
CA THR A 491 1.06 -24.23 -27.65
C THR A 491 -0.02 -23.81 -28.65
N ASN A 492 -1.25 -24.30 -28.47
CA ASN A 492 -2.42 -23.92 -29.28
C ASN A 492 -3.05 -22.58 -28.84
N ARG A 493 -2.29 -21.73 -28.16
CA ARG A 493 -2.74 -20.45 -27.58
C ARG A 493 -1.95 -19.34 -28.25
N GLY A 494 -2.57 -18.18 -28.40
CA GLY A 494 -1.90 -17.02 -28.98
C GLY A 494 -0.72 -16.48 -28.14
N ALA A 495 -0.49 -16.99 -26.94
CA ALA A 495 0.61 -16.60 -26.07
C ALA A 495 1.12 -17.77 -25.20
N ILE A 496 2.40 -17.76 -24.90
CA ILE A 496 3.09 -18.68 -23.99
C ILE A 496 3.50 -17.95 -22.71
N MET A 497 3.27 -18.56 -21.55
CA MET A 497 3.66 -18.01 -20.25
C MET A 497 5.10 -18.39 -19.94
N LEU A 498 6.02 -17.44 -19.92
CA LEU A 498 7.41 -17.61 -19.55
C LEU A 498 7.65 -17.15 -18.12
N ARG A 499 8.29 -17.97 -17.28
CA ARG A 499 8.87 -17.53 -16.02
C ARG A 499 10.31 -17.17 -16.27
N ILE A 500 10.66 -15.92 -16.05
CA ILE A 500 12.00 -15.40 -16.29
C ILE A 500 12.62 -14.89 -14.99
N GLN A 501 13.95 -14.92 -14.95
CA GLN A 501 14.74 -14.35 -13.87
C GLN A 501 15.59 -13.22 -14.43
N ARG A 502 15.50 -12.03 -13.82
CA ARG A 502 16.30 -10.84 -14.12
C ARG A 502 16.91 -10.32 -12.82
N GLN A 503 18.24 -10.24 -12.76
CA GLN A 503 18.97 -9.76 -11.57
C GLN A 503 18.50 -10.43 -10.26
N GLY A 504 18.34 -11.76 -10.28
CA GLY A 504 17.91 -12.55 -9.12
C GLY A 504 16.40 -12.52 -8.82
N ARG A 505 15.62 -11.63 -9.42
CA ARG A 505 14.16 -11.56 -9.26
C ARG A 505 13.45 -12.38 -10.32
N GLN A 506 12.42 -13.12 -9.91
CA GLN A 506 11.62 -13.93 -10.82
C GLN A 506 10.26 -13.26 -11.08
N PHE A 507 9.81 -13.32 -12.33
CA PHE A 507 8.49 -12.84 -12.75
C PHE A 507 8.01 -13.58 -14.01
N PHE A 508 6.72 -13.47 -14.30
CA PHE A 508 6.12 -14.07 -15.48
C PHE A 508 5.92 -13.02 -16.58
N VAL A 509 6.09 -13.49 -17.81
CA VAL A 509 5.84 -12.71 -19.01
C VAL A 509 5.03 -13.57 -19.97
N ALA A 510 3.97 -13.01 -20.57
CA ALA A 510 3.27 -13.65 -21.66
C ALA A 510 3.90 -13.21 -22.98
N LEU A 511 4.53 -14.16 -23.69
CA LEU A 511 5.07 -13.94 -25.03
C LEU A 511 4.03 -14.41 -26.05
N ARG A 512 3.53 -13.48 -26.88
CA ARG A 512 2.66 -13.83 -28.00
C ARG A 512 3.44 -14.62 -29.04
N ILE A 513 2.85 -15.73 -29.51
CA ILE A 513 3.39 -16.57 -30.57
C ILE A 513 2.57 -16.36 -31.84
N ASP A 514 3.23 -16.54 -32.99
CA ASP A 514 2.59 -16.47 -34.33
C ASP A 514 1.80 -17.72 -34.65
#